data_5c6f17b70acc92127952d59acae20a68
#
_entry.id   5c6f17b70acc92127952d59acae20a68
#
_cell.length_a   1.000
_cell.length_b   1.000
_cell.length_c   1.000
_cell.angle_alpha   90.00
_cell.angle_beta   90.00
_cell.angle_gamma   90.00
#
_symmetry.space_group_name_H-M   'P 1'
#
loop_
_entity.id
_entity.type
_entity.pdbx_description
1 polymer ?
#
loop_
_entity_poly.entity_id
_entity_poly.type
_entity_poly.pdbx_seq_one_letter_code
_entity_poly.pdbx_strand_id
1 'polypeptide(L)'
;MLRIYNTLAKRVEKIQPTTPGVIQMYTCGPTVYRDAHIGNLRTYLMADWVRRSLIHSGMQVTHIKNITDVGHMRQELAETGGDKMINAALAEGKTIQEIADVYAGRFFRDEARLNIMEATVFPWASHHIPEMIAINEALVANGHAYEKGGNLYFDVPSFEGYGKLSNNVGGDLLEGVRSEVDPLKRDPRDFTLWKAAEPGRDVKWDSPWGAGFPGWHIECSAMASKYLGESFDIHTGGVDNVFPHHEDEIAQSEAAFGKPHVQYWVHAQHLLADGAKMAKSSGNVFLLDELIFRGFAPLSFRYLCLTIRYRHRMNFTFTSLKAAEKALTNLRHRIWVWKGLPPLDQLPPETDEWRQKFWSAVENDLDMPAALAQTWDMVRSSLPGQAKLALLLEYDSIYGLDLDQVPVEYAVPEPVAASVGQRGSLRQDADYTAADALRADILSQGFLLEDTLEEARIRPKTPLEQQRERWASVSSSREVE
;
A
#
# COMPACT_ATOMS: atom_id res chain seq x y z
N MET A 1 21.69 -6.07 3.62
CA MET A 1 20.80 -5.78 4.80
C MET A 1 20.17 -4.41 4.62
N LEU A 2 18.86 -4.33 4.69
CA LEU A 2 18.08 -3.12 4.44
C LEU A 2 18.50 -1.96 5.36
N ARG A 3 18.73 -0.80 4.77
CA ARG A 3 18.82 0.49 5.44
C ARG A 3 17.53 1.24 5.14
N ILE A 4 16.87 1.81 6.13
CA ILE A 4 15.57 2.46 5.97
C ILE A 4 15.57 3.81 6.69
N TYR A 5 14.85 4.78 6.15
CA TYR A 5 14.66 6.04 6.84
C TYR A 5 13.75 5.86 8.06
N ASN A 6 14.33 6.08 9.22
CA ASN A 6 13.61 6.07 10.48
C ASN A 6 13.09 7.48 10.76
N THR A 7 11.76 7.64 10.77
CA THR A 7 11.13 8.94 11.00
C THR A 7 11.45 9.50 12.40
N LEU A 8 11.57 8.63 13.40
CA LEU A 8 11.93 9.03 14.76
C LEU A 8 13.37 9.56 14.82
N ALA A 9 14.32 8.84 14.23
CA ALA A 9 15.72 9.23 14.20
C ALA A 9 16.06 10.30 13.13
N LYS A 10 15.13 10.57 12.18
CA LYS A 10 15.28 11.52 11.07
C LYS A 10 16.49 11.24 10.16
N ARG A 11 16.89 9.97 10.03
CA ARG A 11 18.02 9.52 9.20
C ARG A 11 17.80 8.11 8.68
N VAL A 12 18.59 7.73 7.67
CA VAL A 12 18.62 6.36 7.16
C VAL A 12 19.52 5.51 8.07
N GLU A 13 18.95 4.45 8.63
CA GLU A 13 19.61 3.53 9.55
C GLU A 13 19.59 2.10 9.00
N LYS A 14 20.61 1.32 9.34
CA LYS A 14 20.60 -0.12 9.05
C LYS A 14 19.67 -0.81 10.05
N ILE A 15 18.74 -1.60 9.55
CA ILE A 15 17.85 -2.38 10.42
C ILE A 15 18.67 -3.41 11.17
N GLN A 16 18.53 -3.41 12.49
CA GLN A 16 19.09 -4.37 13.40
C GLN A 16 17.94 -4.99 14.20
N PRO A 17 17.63 -6.27 14.00
CA PRO A 17 16.54 -6.92 14.69
C PRO A 17 16.84 -7.05 16.20
N THR A 18 15.83 -6.89 17.04
CA THR A 18 15.91 -7.14 18.47
C THR A 18 16.25 -8.60 18.77
N THR A 19 15.65 -9.51 18.01
CA THR A 19 15.93 -10.94 18.06
C THR A 19 16.70 -11.36 16.81
N PRO A 20 17.90 -11.94 16.92
CA PRO A 20 18.68 -12.34 15.76
C PRO A 20 17.88 -13.21 14.76
N GLY A 21 17.87 -12.80 13.51
CA GLY A 21 17.17 -13.52 12.43
C GLY A 21 15.64 -13.33 12.36
N VAL A 22 15.04 -12.60 13.30
CA VAL A 22 13.59 -12.36 13.35
C VAL A 22 13.30 -10.87 13.35
N ILE A 23 12.35 -10.44 12.54
CA ILE A 23 11.80 -9.07 12.52
C ILE A 23 10.33 -9.11 12.94
N GLN A 24 9.99 -8.26 13.89
CA GLN A 24 8.63 -7.98 14.30
C GLN A 24 8.16 -6.69 13.64
N MET A 25 7.09 -6.77 12.86
CA MET A 25 6.59 -5.65 12.05
C MET A 25 5.10 -5.44 12.29
N TYR A 26 4.70 -4.21 12.56
CA TYR A 26 3.31 -3.77 12.63
C TYR A 26 3.00 -2.77 11.50
N THR A 27 1.82 -2.86 10.93
CA THR A 27 1.31 -1.89 9.93
C THR A 27 -0.07 -1.43 10.36
N CYS A 28 -0.30 -0.12 10.48
CA CYS A 28 -1.65 0.41 10.63
C CYS A 28 -2.51 -0.03 9.46
N GLY A 29 -3.54 -0.80 9.75
CA GLY A 29 -4.49 -1.31 8.78
C GLY A 29 -5.63 -0.34 8.45
N PRO A 30 -6.65 -0.79 7.73
CA PRO A 30 -7.79 0.04 7.35
C PRO A 30 -8.81 0.20 8.49
N THR A 31 -9.49 1.35 8.50
CA THR A 31 -10.78 1.47 9.18
C THR A 31 -11.87 1.07 8.18
N VAL A 32 -12.57 -0.02 8.48
CA VAL A 32 -13.42 -0.75 7.52
C VAL A 32 -14.87 -0.23 7.47
N TYR A 33 -15.03 1.07 7.20
CA TYR A 33 -16.32 1.72 6.93
C TYR A 33 -16.47 2.17 5.47
N ARG A 34 -15.42 2.01 4.67
CA ARG A 34 -15.36 2.36 3.24
C ARG A 34 -14.20 1.64 2.55
N ASP A 35 -14.23 1.63 1.21
CA ASP A 35 -13.14 1.10 0.40
C ASP A 35 -11.83 1.86 0.60
N ALA A 36 -10.71 1.14 0.59
CA ALA A 36 -9.39 1.71 0.58
C ALA A 36 -9.11 2.37 -0.79
N HIS A 37 -8.74 3.64 -0.78
CA HIS A 37 -8.33 4.31 -2.01
C HIS A 37 -6.87 4.02 -2.38
N ILE A 38 -6.48 4.31 -3.62
CA ILE A 38 -5.11 4.02 -4.12
C ILE A 38 -4.01 4.67 -3.29
N GLY A 39 -4.28 5.75 -2.58
CA GLY A 39 -3.34 6.37 -1.63
C GLY A 39 -3.06 5.49 -0.42
N ASN A 40 -4.10 4.83 0.15
CA ASN A 40 -3.91 3.84 1.22
C ASN A 40 -3.16 2.62 0.70
N LEU A 41 -3.54 2.11 -0.47
CA LEU A 41 -2.89 0.95 -1.09
C LEU A 41 -1.41 1.19 -1.37
N ARG A 42 -1.00 2.42 -1.71
CA ARG A 42 0.42 2.80 -1.84
C ARG A 42 1.19 2.63 -0.52
N THR A 43 0.58 2.94 0.61
CA THR A 43 1.19 2.73 1.93
C THR A 43 1.39 1.24 2.22
N TYR A 44 0.40 0.40 1.90
CA TYR A 44 0.51 -1.04 2.06
C TYR A 44 1.53 -1.67 1.09
N LEU A 45 1.67 -1.12 -0.13
CA LEU A 45 2.75 -1.52 -1.05
C LEU A 45 4.13 -1.22 -0.48
N MET A 46 4.33 -0.06 0.17
CA MET A 46 5.59 0.25 0.86
C MET A 46 5.88 -0.76 1.97
N ALA A 47 4.90 -1.08 2.82
CA ALA A 47 5.04 -2.08 3.87
C ALA A 47 5.39 -3.47 3.30
N ASP A 48 4.79 -3.86 2.17
CA ASP A 48 5.10 -5.09 1.45
C ASP A 48 6.56 -5.12 0.95
N TRP A 49 7.07 -4.03 0.39
CA TRP A 49 8.46 -3.96 -0.05
C TRP A 49 9.44 -4.00 1.12
N VAL A 50 9.13 -3.37 2.26
CA VAL A 50 9.92 -3.53 3.50
C VAL A 50 10.00 -5.00 3.87
N ARG A 51 8.86 -5.67 3.97
CA ARG A 51 8.77 -7.09 4.32
C ARG A 51 9.53 -7.99 3.35
N ARG A 52 9.32 -7.83 2.04
CA ARG A 52 10.01 -8.61 0.99
C ARG A 52 11.53 -8.44 1.05
N SER A 53 12.00 -7.20 1.25
CA SER A 53 13.44 -6.91 1.37
C SER A 53 14.07 -7.59 2.59
N LEU A 54 13.36 -7.63 3.71
CA LEU A 54 13.81 -8.30 4.92
C LEU A 54 13.85 -9.83 4.75
N ILE A 55 12.82 -10.40 4.13
CA ILE A 55 12.78 -11.84 3.80
C ILE A 55 13.93 -12.20 2.85
N HIS A 56 14.16 -11.40 1.81
CA HIS A 56 15.31 -11.61 0.90
C HIS A 56 16.66 -11.58 1.65
N SER A 57 16.78 -10.74 2.68
CA SER A 57 17.97 -10.68 3.53
C SER A 57 18.09 -11.86 4.51
N GLY A 58 17.23 -12.87 4.42
CA GLY A 58 17.22 -14.07 5.26
C GLY A 58 16.52 -13.89 6.61
N MET A 59 15.75 -12.82 6.82
CA MET A 59 15.00 -12.60 8.04
C MET A 59 13.65 -13.35 8.01
N GLN A 60 13.26 -13.92 9.13
CA GLN A 60 11.88 -14.33 9.38
C GLN A 60 11.09 -13.09 9.83
N VAL A 61 10.00 -12.76 9.14
CA VAL A 61 9.20 -11.57 9.44
C VAL A 61 7.83 -11.97 9.98
N THR A 62 7.55 -11.61 11.22
CA THR A 62 6.19 -11.65 11.79
C THR A 62 5.54 -10.30 11.53
N HIS A 63 4.53 -10.29 10.66
CA HIS A 63 3.84 -9.07 10.24
C HIS A 63 2.40 -9.06 10.75
N ILE A 64 2.07 -8.05 11.53
CA ILE A 64 0.72 -7.79 12.05
C ILE A 64 0.14 -6.58 11.35
N LYS A 65 -1.12 -6.68 10.92
CA LYS A 65 -1.87 -5.57 10.30
C LYS A 65 -3.28 -5.57 10.85
N ASN A 66 -3.68 -4.53 11.55
CA ASN A 66 -4.99 -4.48 12.21
C ASN A 66 -6.14 -4.22 11.23
N ILE A 67 -7.34 -4.59 11.69
CA ILE A 67 -8.63 -4.17 11.12
C ILE A 67 -9.34 -3.34 12.18
N THR A 68 -9.57 -2.06 11.92
CA THR A 68 -10.32 -1.16 12.80
C THR A 68 -11.80 -1.23 12.45
N ASP A 69 -12.56 -1.95 13.26
CA ASP A 69 -14.00 -2.17 13.13
C ASP A 69 -14.81 -1.55 14.30
N VAL A 70 -14.14 -0.84 15.18
CA VAL A 70 -14.73 -0.05 16.24
C VAL A 70 -15.09 1.33 15.71
N GLY A 71 -16.30 1.79 15.99
CA GLY A 71 -16.72 3.12 15.56
C GLY A 71 -16.10 4.23 16.38
N HIS A 72 -15.47 5.18 15.71
CA HIS A 72 -14.89 6.37 16.34
C HIS A 72 -15.70 7.61 16.01
N MET A 73 -15.96 8.44 17.03
CA MET A 73 -16.49 9.76 16.79
C MET A 73 -15.43 10.70 16.19
N ARG A 74 -15.84 11.55 15.27
CA ARG A 74 -15.01 12.50 14.53
C ARG A 74 -14.54 13.69 15.39
N GLN A 75 -13.91 13.49 16.53
CA GLN A 75 -13.43 14.62 17.34
C GLN A 75 -12.06 15.17 16.93
N GLU A 76 -11.31 14.44 16.10
CA GLU A 76 -9.92 14.82 15.78
C GLU A 76 -9.70 15.42 14.40
N LEU A 77 -10.74 15.47 13.55
CA LEU A 77 -10.69 16.15 12.26
C LEU A 77 -11.99 16.94 12.08
N ALA A 78 -11.87 18.21 11.77
CA ALA A 78 -12.88 19.27 11.59
C ALA A 78 -14.11 18.93 10.71
N GLU A 79 -14.77 17.80 10.93
CA GLU A 79 -15.99 17.42 10.27
C GLU A 79 -17.08 17.14 11.32
N THR A 80 -18.08 17.99 11.36
CA THR A 80 -19.32 17.79 12.13
C THR A 80 -20.03 16.51 11.65
N GLY A 81 -20.22 15.53 12.53
CA GLY A 81 -21.02 14.34 12.22
C GLY A 81 -20.53 13.08 12.93
N GLY A 82 -21.49 12.27 13.40
CA GLY A 82 -21.33 11.11 14.23
C GLY A 82 -20.37 10.02 13.73
N ASP A 83 -20.33 8.93 14.46
CA ASP A 83 -19.49 7.76 14.21
C ASP A 83 -19.58 7.29 12.74
N LYS A 84 -18.42 7.16 12.10
CA LYS A 84 -18.32 6.81 10.66
C LYS A 84 -18.88 5.43 10.36
N MET A 85 -18.68 4.46 11.27
CA MET A 85 -19.20 3.10 11.13
C MET A 85 -20.73 3.09 11.28
N ILE A 86 -21.27 3.80 12.26
CA ILE A 86 -22.72 3.95 12.46
C ILE A 86 -23.35 4.62 11.24
N ASN A 87 -22.75 5.71 10.74
CA ASN A 87 -23.29 6.42 9.57
C ASN A 87 -23.25 5.56 8.31
N ALA A 88 -22.21 4.76 8.09
CA ALA A 88 -22.13 3.83 6.97
C ALA A 88 -23.21 2.71 7.11
N ALA A 89 -23.38 2.15 8.31
CA ALA A 89 -24.37 1.14 8.59
C ALA A 89 -25.80 1.66 8.33
N LEU A 90 -26.15 2.84 8.85
CA LEU A 90 -27.45 3.46 8.62
C LEU A 90 -27.70 3.77 7.14
N ALA A 91 -26.68 4.26 6.41
CA ALA A 91 -26.81 4.58 4.99
C ALA A 91 -27.06 3.35 4.11
N GLU A 92 -26.50 2.19 4.49
CA GLU A 92 -26.64 0.93 3.75
C GLU A 92 -27.73 -0.01 4.32
N GLY A 93 -28.39 0.37 5.43
CA GLY A 93 -29.40 -0.47 6.10
C GLY A 93 -28.82 -1.77 6.66
N LYS A 94 -27.56 -1.75 7.08
CA LYS A 94 -26.79 -2.90 7.61
C LYS A 94 -26.36 -2.67 9.05
N THR A 95 -25.97 -3.74 9.72
CA THR A 95 -25.27 -3.64 11.02
C THR A 95 -23.83 -3.14 10.83
N ILE A 96 -23.23 -2.63 11.90
CA ILE A 96 -21.80 -2.21 11.89
C ILE A 96 -20.89 -3.37 11.52
N GLN A 97 -21.18 -4.58 12.06
CA GLN A 97 -20.39 -5.78 11.75
C GLN A 97 -20.49 -6.16 10.27
N GLU A 98 -21.70 -6.16 9.68
CA GLU A 98 -21.87 -6.43 8.25
C GLU A 98 -21.14 -5.43 7.36
N ILE A 99 -21.09 -4.16 7.76
CA ILE A 99 -20.29 -3.12 7.07
C ILE A 99 -18.82 -3.45 7.19
N ALA A 100 -18.33 -3.75 8.38
CA ALA A 100 -16.94 -4.11 8.62
C ALA A 100 -16.51 -5.32 7.78
N ASP A 101 -17.32 -6.39 7.78
CA ASP A 101 -17.03 -7.62 7.02
C ASP A 101 -16.96 -7.35 5.50
N VAL A 102 -17.88 -6.55 4.97
CA VAL A 102 -17.91 -6.20 3.54
C VAL A 102 -16.65 -5.43 3.14
N TYR A 103 -16.29 -4.38 3.88
CA TYR A 103 -15.14 -3.54 3.51
C TYR A 103 -13.80 -4.20 3.83
N ALA A 104 -13.70 -5.02 4.88
CA ALA A 104 -12.53 -5.87 5.12
C ALA A 104 -12.32 -6.87 3.99
N GLY A 105 -13.38 -7.55 3.54
CA GLY A 105 -13.31 -8.46 2.39
C GLY A 105 -12.88 -7.78 1.10
N ARG A 106 -13.33 -6.54 0.85
CA ARG A 106 -12.88 -5.74 -0.30
C ARG A 106 -11.41 -5.34 -0.18
N PHE A 107 -10.99 -4.95 1.02
CA PHE A 107 -9.59 -4.62 1.31
C PHE A 107 -8.66 -5.81 1.06
N PHE A 108 -8.96 -7.00 1.57
CA PHE A 108 -8.17 -8.21 1.34
C PHE A 108 -8.09 -8.57 -0.15
N ARG A 109 -9.21 -8.44 -0.87
CA ARG A 109 -9.26 -8.63 -2.33
C ARG A 109 -8.34 -7.66 -3.06
N ASP A 110 -8.32 -6.38 -2.66
CA ASP A 110 -7.49 -5.37 -3.30
C ASP A 110 -6.00 -5.57 -2.99
N GLU A 111 -5.63 -5.99 -1.76
CA GLU A 111 -4.26 -6.40 -1.45
C GLU A 111 -3.82 -7.60 -2.30
N ALA A 112 -4.65 -8.63 -2.42
CA ALA A 112 -4.36 -9.80 -3.25
C ALA A 112 -4.17 -9.43 -4.73
N ARG A 113 -5.02 -8.56 -5.29
CA ARG A 113 -4.90 -8.06 -6.67
C ARG A 113 -3.62 -7.26 -6.92
N LEU A 114 -3.08 -6.64 -5.88
CA LEU A 114 -1.81 -5.92 -5.91
C LEU A 114 -0.62 -6.81 -5.54
N ASN A 115 -0.81 -8.12 -5.36
CA ASN A 115 0.21 -9.06 -4.91
C ASN A 115 0.93 -8.57 -3.63
N ILE A 116 0.18 -8.01 -2.69
CA ILE A 116 0.66 -7.69 -1.35
C ILE A 116 0.64 -8.97 -0.53
N MET A 117 1.76 -9.31 0.12
CA MET A 117 1.87 -10.50 0.95
C MET A 117 0.91 -10.41 2.14
N GLU A 118 0.10 -11.44 2.31
CA GLU A 118 -0.83 -11.54 3.43
C GLU A 118 -0.09 -11.42 4.77
N ALA A 119 -0.59 -10.58 5.70
CA ALA A 119 0.01 -10.44 7.02
C ALA A 119 -0.09 -11.76 7.81
N THR A 120 0.82 -11.95 8.76
CA THR A 120 0.82 -13.15 9.62
C THR A 120 -0.46 -13.24 10.45
N VAL A 121 -0.96 -12.08 10.92
CA VAL A 121 -2.24 -11.97 11.64
C VAL A 121 -2.90 -10.64 11.26
N PHE A 122 -4.23 -10.68 11.12
CA PHE A 122 -5.09 -9.52 11.02
C PHE A 122 -5.96 -9.41 12.28
N PRO A 123 -5.48 -8.78 13.37
CA PRO A 123 -6.29 -8.58 14.56
C PRO A 123 -7.40 -7.55 14.30
N TRP A 124 -8.60 -7.84 14.79
CA TRP A 124 -9.76 -6.94 14.75
C TRP A 124 -9.86 -6.17 16.06
N ALA A 125 -10.04 -4.87 16.00
CA ALA A 125 -10.04 -4.00 17.17
C ALA A 125 -11.13 -4.41 18.19
N SER A 126 -12.33 -4.74 17.72
CA SER A 126 -13.46 -5.20 18.57
C SER A 126 -13.15 -6.46 19.39
N HIS A 127 -12.20 -7.29 18.94
CA HIS A 127 -11.77 -8.50 19.64
C HIS A 127 -10.63 -8.27 20.65
N HIS A 128 -10.19 -7.01 20.82
CA HIS A 128 -9.02 -6.66 21.63
C HIS A 128 -9.33 -5.61 22.72
N ILE A 129 -10.60 -5.47 23.06
CA ILE A 129 -11.05 -4.53 24.11
C ILE A 129 -10.41 -4.78 25.47
N PRO A 130 -10.25 -6.04 25.94
CA PRO A 130 -9.57 -6.30 27.23
C PRO A 130 -8.14 -5.79 27.26
N GLU A 131 -7.38 -5.93 26.16
CA GLU A 131 -6.01 -5.46 26.06
C GLU A 131 -5.93 -3.93 26.05
N MET A 132 -6.88 -3.25 25.42
CA MET A 132 -7.00 -1.78 25.44
C MET A 132 -7.29 -1.28 26.86
N ILE A 133 -8.21 -1.94 27.56
CA ILE A 133 -8.53 -1.61 28.96
C ILE A 133 -7.28 -1.80 29.84
N ALA A 134 -6.55 -2.90 29.68
CA ALA A 134 -5.36 -3.17 30.48
C ALA A 134 -4.26 -2.10 30.31
N ILE A 135 -4.02 -1.62 29.08
CA ILE A 135 -3.06 -0.52 28.87
C ILE A 135 -3.60 0.78 29.50
N ASN A 136 -4.88 1.07 29.36
CA ASN A 136 -5.50 2.24 29.96
C ASN A 136 -5.41 2.22 31.49
N GLU A 137 -5.60 1.05 32.13
CA GLU A 137 -5.40 0.88 33.57
C GLU A 137 -3.94 1.14 33.98
N ALA A 138 -2.98 0.65 33.20
CA ALA A 138 -1.55 0.93 33.41
C ALA A 138 -1.25 2.43 33.32
N LEU A 139 -1.83 3.12 32.32
CA LEU A 139 -1.69 4.58 32.16
C LEU A 139 -2.25 5.35 33.35
N VAL A 140 -3.40 4.94 33.89
CA VAL A 140 -3.97 5.53 35.10
C VAL A 140 -3.05 5.28 36.32
N ALA A 141 -2.60 4.04 36.48
CA ALA A 141 -1.72 3.68 37.61
C ALA A 141 -0.37 4.43 37.57
N ASN A 142 0.15 4.70 36.36
CA ASN A 142 1.39 5.42 36.13
C ASN A 142 1.22 6.96 36.20
N GLY A 143 -0.02 7.47 36.34
CA GLY A 143 -0.30 8.91 36.43
C GLY A 143 -0.34 9.64 35.08
N HIS A 144 -0.48 8.93 33.95
CA HIS A 144 -0.53 9.48 32.62
C HIS A 144 -1.94 9.61 32.05
N ALA A 145 -2.96 9.19 32.80
CA ALA A 145 -4.34 9.30 32.38
C ALA A 145 -5.25 9.77 33.52
N TYR A 146 -6.36 10.46 33.16
CA TYR A 146 -7.35 10.92 34.10
C TYR A 146 -8.77 10.71 33.58
N GLU A 147 -9.68 10.44 34.49
CA GLU A 147 -11.12 10.36 34.19
C GLU A 147 -11.78 11.73 34.37
N LYS A 148 -12.68 12.10 33.44
CA LYS A 148 -13.54 13.24 33.56
C LYS A 148 -14.81 13.08 32.75
N GLY A 149 -15.96 13.19 33.39
CA GLY A 149 -17.28 13.08 32.73
C GLY A 149 -17.57 11.70 32.12
N GLY A 150 -17.02 10.63 32.71
CA GLY A 150 -17.14 9.26 32.21
C GLY A 150 -16.19 8.92 31.05
N ASN A 151 -15.39 9.88 30.58
CA ASN A 151 -14.34 9.66 29.60
C ASN A 151 -12.99 9.50 30.30
N LEU A 152 -12.10 8.70 29.72
CA LEU A 152 -10.68 8.62 30.10
C LEU A 152 -9.84 9.34 29.06
N TYR A 153 -8.99 10.24 29.51
CA TYR A 153 -8.08 11.03 28.67
C TYR A 153 -6.63 10.73 29.02
N PHE A 154 -5.76 10.74 28.02
CA PHE A 154 -4.31 10.79 28.22
C PHE A 154 -3.92 12.23 28.58
N ASP A 155 -3.14 12.39 29.64
CA ASP A 155 -2.60 13.68 30.11
C ASP A 155 -1.29 13.96 29.37
N VAL A 156 -1.36 14.66 28.23
CA VAL A 156 -0.20 14.93 27.37
C VAL A 156 0.94 15.64 28.12
N PRO A 157 0.70 16.66 28.97
CA PRO A 157 1.74 17.28 29.78
C PRO A 157 2.49 16.32 30.71
N SER A 158 1.90 15.20 31.08
CA SER A 158 2.55 14.19 31.95
C SER A 158 3.62 13.37 31.22
N PHE A 159 3.66 13.37 29.89
CA PHE A 159 4.62 12.62 29.09
C PHE A 159 5.62 13.57 28.40
N GLU A 160 6.79 13.72 28.98
CA GLU A 160 7.83 14.66 28.52
C GLU A 160 8.28 14.41 27.06
N GLY A 161 8.15 13.18 26.57
CA GLY A 161 8.54 12.77 25.21
C GLY A 161 7.53 13.08 24.11
N TYR A 162 6.39 13.72 24.39
CA TYR A 162 5.37 13.99 23.39
C TYR A 162 5.88 14.95 22.31
N GLY A 163 5.64 14.60 21.04
CA GLY A 163 6.12 15.35 19.89
C GLY A 163 7.46 14.89 19.33
N LYS A 164 8.10 13.86 19.89
CA LYS A 164 9.43 13.39 19.44
C LYS A 164 9.44 12.80 18.03
N LEU A 165 8.33 12.20 17.56
CA LEU A 165 8.20 11.66 16.22
C LEU A 165 7.87 12.77 15.20
N SER A 166 6.83 13.56 15.49
CA SER A 166 6.27 14.55 14.59
C SER A 166 7.05 15.87 14.56
N ASN A 167 7.84 16.15 15.60
CA ASN A 167 8.44 17.44 15.89
C ASN A 167 7.42 18.52 16.29
N ASN A 168 6.22 18.10 16.69
CA ASN A 168 5.07 18.96 17.00
C ASN A 168 4.91 19.04 18.53
N VAL A 169 5.64 19.95 19.17
CA VAL A 169 5.71 20.10 20.63
C VAL A 169 4.68 21.07 21.22
N GLY A 170 3.71 21.56 20.45
CA GLY A 170 2.54 22.15 21.06
C GLY A 170 2.29 23.65 20.90
N GLY A 171 3.03 24.40 20.07
CA GLY A 171 2.66 25.81 19.76
C GLY A 171 1.76 25.95 18.54
N ASP A 172 2.03 25.15 17.52
CA ASP A 172 1.38 25.25 16.20
C ASP A 172 0.16 24.32 16.04
N LEU A 173 -0.18 23.54 17.07
CA LEU A 173 -1.34 22.62 17.07
C LEU A 173 -2.69 23.35 16.93
N LEU A 174 -2.75 24.61 17.29
CA LEU A 174 -3.99 25.41 17.26
C LEU A 174 -4.31 26.01 15.88
N GLU A 175 -3.33 26.12 14.97
CA GLU A 175 -3.59 26.72 13.65
C GLU A 175 -4.18 25.76 12.62
N GLY A 176 -4.08 24.44 12.82
CA GLY A 176 -4.57 23.41 11.87
C GLY A 176 -5.80 22.63 12.32
N VAL A 177 -6.12 22.61 13.60
CA VAL A 177 -7.20 21.81 14.19
C VAL A 177 -8.38 22.70 14.58
N ARG A 178 -9.32 22.91 13.65
CA ARG A 178 -10.66 23.44 13.94
C ARG A 178 -11.52 22.33 14.57
N SER A 179 -11.16 21.83 15.75
CA SER A 179 -12.08 21.06 16.58
C SER A 179 -12.65 21.96 17.66
N GLU A 180 -13.94 21.81 17.94
CA GLU A 180 -14.52 22.38 19.15
C GLU A 180 -13.68 21.89 20.34
N VAL A 181 -13.20 22.82 21.16
CA VAL A 181 -12.40 22.48 22.33
C VAL A 181 -13.28 21.66 23.27
N ASP A 182 -12.94 20.41 23.49
CA ASP A 182 -13.64 19.57 24.47
C ASP A 182 -13.42 20.15 25.89
N PRO A 183 -14.47 20.71 26.52
CA PRO A 183 -14.36 21.39 27.81
C PRO A 183 -13.97 20.46 28.97
N LEU A 184 -13.99 19.15 28.72
CA LEU A 184 -13.60 18.14 29.69
C LEU A 184 -12.08 17.91 29.72
N LYS A 185 -11.35 18.28 28.66
CA LYS A 185 -9.89 18.16 28.63
C LYS A 185 -9.21 19.15 29.58
N ARG A 186 -8.12 18.75 30.21
CA ARG A 186 -7.26 19.61 31.04
C ARG A 186 -6.33 20.47 30.16
N ASP A 187 -5.77 19.84 29.11
CA ASP A 187 -4.95 20.46 28.09
C ASP A 187 -5.59 20.20 26.71
N PRO A 188 -5.61 21.16 25.79
CA PRO A 188 -6.16 20.96 24.44
C PRO A 188 -5.51 19.79 23.66
N ARG A 189 -4.28 19.42 23.99
CA ARG A 189 -3.54 18.32 23.37
C ARG A 189 -3.95 16.96 23.89
N ASP A 190 -4.64 16.88 25.06
CA ASP A 190 -5.07 15.61 25.61
C ASP A 190 -5.96 14.87 24.62
N PHE A 191 -5.83 13.56 24.55
CA PHE A 191 -6.61 12.74 23.64
C PHE A 191 -7.36 11.63 24.37
N THR A 192 -8.43 11.15 23.75
CA THR A 192 -9.33 10.19 24.37
C THR A 192 -8.76 8.78 24.34
N LEU A 193 -8.68 8.13 25.47
CA LEU A 193 -8.32 6.72 25.65
C LEU A 193 -9.57 5.82 25.70
N TRP A 194 -10.61 6.30 26.40
CA TRP A 194 -11.92 5.64 26.49
C TRP A 194 -13.01 6.68 26.51
N LYS A 195 -14.05 6.49 25.72
CA LYS A 195 -15.19 7.42 25.64
C LYS A 195 -16.45 6.78 26.18
N ALA A 196 -17.15 7.50 27.03
CA ALA A 196 -18.47 7.10 27.53
C ALA A 196 -19.46 6.95 26.35
N ALA A 197 -20.23 5.87 26.36
CA ALA A 197 -21.24 5.63 25.36
C ALA A 197 -22.38 6.63 25.50
N GLU A 198 -22.78 7.25 24.39
CA GLU A 198 -23.98 8.09 24.35
C GLU A 198 -25.23 7.21 24.54
N PRO A 199 -26.34 7.79 25.06
CA PRO A 199 -27.60 7.07 25.16
C PRO A 199 -28.05 6.50 23.80
N GLY A 200 -28.33 5.21 23.74
CA GLY A 200 -28.75 4.54 22.51
C GLY A 200 -27.62 4.02 21.62
N ARG A 201 -26.37 4.14 22.03
CA ARG A 201 -25.25 3.50 21.29
C ARG A 201 -25.28 1.99 21.46
N ASP A 202 -25.37 1.25 20.37
CA ASP A 202 -25.45 -0.21 20.36
C ASP A 202 -24.07 -0.84 20.60
N VAL A 203 -23.02 -0.37 19.90
CA VAL A 203 -21.66 -0.92 20.01
C VAL A 203 -20.90 -0.21 21.12
N LYS A 204 -20.83 -0.87 22.27
CA LYS A 204 -20.15 -0.41 23.48
C LYS A 204 -19.73 -1.61 24.32
N TRP A 205 -18.76 -1.39 25.19
CA TRP A 205 -18.23 -2.40 26.11
C TRP A 205 -18.18 -1.86 27.54
N ASP A 206 -18.27 -2.76 28.51
CA ASP A 206 -18.07 -2.41 29.92
C ASP A 206 -16.59 -2.17 30.21
N SER A 207 -16.30 -1.18 31.01
CA SER A 207 -14.94 -0.85 31.45
C SER A 207 -14.97 -0.33 32.89
N PRO A 208 -13.79 -0.20 33.58
CA PRO A 208 -13.71 0.44 34.89
C PRO A 208 -14.25 1.88 34.92
N TRP A 209 -14.32 2.56 33.76
CA TRP A 209 -14.80 3.94 33.62
C TRP A 209 -16.26 4.01 33.17
N GLY A 210 -16.93 2.87 33.10
CA GLY A 210 -18.32 2.73 32.65
C GLY A 210 -18.45 2.18 31.23
N ALA A 211 -19.69 2.03 30.77
CA ALA A 211 -19.99 1.57 29.41
C ALA A 211 -19.52 2.60 28.39
N GLY A 212 -18.72 2.16 27.41
CA GLY A 212 -18.09 3.05 26.46
C GLY A 212 -17.40 2.32 25.31
N PHE A 213 -16.48 3.01 24.67
CA PHE A 213 -15.69 2.50 23.55
C PHE A 213 -14.29 3.11 23.54
N PRO A 214 -13.27 2.42 22.96
CA PRO A 214 -11.88 2.89 22.96
C PRO A 214 -11.70 4.12 22.06
N GLY A 215 -10.70 4.94 22.36
CA GLY A 215 -10.14 5.90 21.44
C GLY A 215 -9.44 5.19 20.26
N TRP A 216 -9.20 5.92 19.19
CA TRP A 216 -8.64 5.31 17.97
C TRP A 216 -7.19 4.82 18.14
N HIS A 217 -6.37 5.54 18.89
CA HIS A 217 -4.93 5.27 18.97
C HIS A 217 -4.60 4.05 19.84
N ILE A 218 -5.39 3.81 20.89
CA ILE A 218 -5.16 2.68 21.83
C ILE A 218 -5.33 1.31 21.17
N GLU A 219 -6.07 1.23 20.06
CA GLU A 219 -6.26 -0.01 19.32
C GLU A 219 -4.93 -0.57 18.82
N CYS A 220 -4.14 0.25 18.11
CA CYS A 220 -2.84 -0.16 17.58
C CYS A 220 -1.85 -0.46 18.69
N SER A 221 -1.80 0.37 19.73
CA SER A 221 -0.95 0.13 20.90
C SER A 221 -1.23 -1.22 21.57
N ALA A 222 -2.52 -1.56 21.75
CA ALA A 222 -2.93 -2.80 22.38
C ALA A 222 -2.68 -4.03 21.48
N MET A 223 -3.08 -3.96 20.21
CA MET A 223 -2.89 -5.06 19.28
C MET A 223 -1.41 -5.32 18.97
N ALA A 224 -0.61 -4.26 18.78
CA ALA A 224 0.84 -4.41 18.59
C ALA A 224 1.48 -5.08 19.80
N SER A 225 1.19 -4.60 21.01
CA SER A 225 1.76 -5.16 22.26
C SER A 225 1.37 -6.61 22.48
N LYS A 226 0.14 -7.00 22.17
CA LYS A 226 -0.34 -8.38 22.32
C LYS A 226 0.42 -9.36 21.44
N TYR A 227 0.65 -9.01 20.18
CA TYR A 227 1.23 -9.93 19.20
C TYR A 227 2.75 -9.83 19.05
N LEU A 228 3.32 -8.66 19.32
CA LEU A 228 4.75 -8.38 19.12
C LEU A 228 5.49 -8.08 20.43
N GLY A 229 4.75 -7.94 21.54
CA GLY A 229 5.31 -7.57 22.83
C GLY A 229 5.40 -6.05 23.03
N GLU A 230 5.87 -5.66 24.22
CA GLU A 230 5.93 -4.26 24.64
C GLU A 230 6.98 -3.42 23.87
N SER A 231 7.91 -4.08 23.18
CA SER A 231 8.88 -3.45 22.27
C SER A 231 9.10 -4.33 21.06
N PHE A 232 9.08 -3.74 19.85
CA PHE A 232 9.25 -4.45 18.60
C PHE A 232 10.02 -3.63 17.56
N ASP A 233 10.34 -4.23 16.39
CA ASP A 233 11.33 -3.64 15.49
C ASP A 233 10.74 -2.52 14.62
N ILE A 234 9.67 -2.78 13.82
CA ILE A 234 9.25 -1.87 12.76
C ILE A 234 7.76 -1.57 12.86
N HIS A 235 7.41 -0.27 12.82
CA HIS A 235 6.04 0.19 12.64
C HIS A 235 5.93 1.00 11.35
N THR A 236 4.94 0.66 10.48
CA THR A 236 4.74 1.33 9.20
C THR A 236 3.36 1.96 9.08
N GLY A 237 3.29 3.08 8.36
CA GLY A 237 2.02 3.77 8.07
C GLY A 237 2.17 4.83 6.98
N GLY A 238 1.12 5.60 6.77
CA GLY A 238 1.16 6.80 5.94
C GLY A 238 1.73 8.00 6.72
N VAL A 239 2.21 9.01 6.02
CA VAL A 239 2.68 10.25 6.66
C VAL A 239 1.57 10.95 7.46
N ASP A 240 0.31 10.72 7.13
CA ASP A 240 -0.84 11.21 7.90
C ASP A 240 -0.94 10.58 9.29
N ASN A 241 -0.35 9.37 9.47
CA ASN A 241 -0.32 8.71 10.77
C ASN A 241 0.77 9.28 11.70
N VAL A 242 1.77 9.99 11.19
CA VAL A 242 2.86 10.53 12.03
C VAL A 242 2.30 11.35 13.18
N PHE A 243 1.32 12.20 12.86
CA PHE A 243 0.59 13.01 13.84
C PHE A 243 -0.91 13.07 13.49
N PRO A 244 -1.82 12.87 14.47
CA PRO A 244 -1.49 12.55 15.87
C PRO A 244 -1.24 11.06 16.15
N HIS A 245 -1.68 10.13 15.27
CA HIS A 245 -1.88 8.71 15.54
C HIS A 245 -0.64 8.00 16.12
N HIS A 246 0.48 7.98 15.41
CA HIS A 246 1.71 7.31 15.87
C HIS A 246 2.38 8.04 17.03
N GLU A 247 2.24 9.37 17.11
CA GLU A 247 2.70 10.14 18.28
C GLU A 247 1.94 9.72 19.55
N ASP A 248 0.62 9.55 19.42
CA ASP A 248 -0.24 9.12 20.53
C ASP A 248 0.01 7.65 20.91
N GLU A 249 0.29 6.77 19.94
CA GLU A 249 0.70 5.38 20.20
C GLU A 249 2.03 5.32 20.98
N ILE A 250 3.00 6.17 20.63
CA ILE A 250 4.26 6.30 21.38
C ILE A 250 3.97 6.71 22.81
N ALA A 251 3.16 7.76 23.00
CA ALA A 251 2.82 8.26 24.32
C ALA A 251 2.13 7.18 25.17
N GLN A 252 1.12 6.50 24.61
CA GLN A 252 0.40 5.41 25.27
C GLN A 252 1.33 4.27 25.67
N SER A 253 2.07 3.74 24.71
CA SER A 253 2.87 2.52 24.94
C SER A 253 4.07 2.79 25.85
N GLU A 254 4.80 3.89 25.62
CA GLU A 254 5.97 4.18 26.44
C GLU A 254 5.61 4.64 27.86
N ALA A 255 4.50 5.36 28.03
CA ALA A 255 4.00 5.72 29.36
C ALA A 255 3.44 4.51 30.12
N ALA A 256 2.84 3.54 29.42
CA ALA A 256 2.34 2.30 30.05
C ALA A 256 3.48 1.34 30.43
N PHE A 257 4.48 1.15 29.56
CA PHE A 257 5.51 0.13 29.71
C PHE A 257 6.86 0.65 30.25
N GLY A 258 7.07 1.96 30.31
CA GLY A 258 8.30 2.58 30.82
C GLY A 258 9.55 2.36 29.93
N LYS A 259 9.37 2.04 28.64
CA LYS A 259 10.46 1.76 27.70
C LYS A 259 10.06 2.10 26.26
N PRO A 260 11.03 2.30 25.32
CA PRO A 260 10.74 2.52 23.93
C PRO A 260 9.90 1.38 23.34
N HIS A 261 8.85 1.72 22.59
CA HIS A 261 7.91 0.76 22.02
C HIS A 261 8.36 0.24 20.65
N VAL A 262 8.79 1.13 19.77
CA VAL A 262 9.15 0.81 18.38
C VAL A 262 10.53 1.37 18.04
N GLN A 263 11.39 0.54 17.40
CA GLN A 263 12.73 0.97 16.99
C GLN A 263 12.72 1.79 15.71
N TYR A 264 11.97 1.35 14.69
CA TYR A 264 11.97 1.99 13.36
C TYR A 264 10.55 2.37 12.93
N TRP A 265 10.33 3.67 12.80
CA TRP A 265 9.09 4.25 12.28
C TRP A 265 9.24 4.58 10.81
N VAL A 266 8.45 3.94 9.94
CA VAL A 266 8.58 4.04 8.48
C VAL A 266 7.28 4.56 7.86
N HIS A 267 7.35 5.68 7.11
CA HIS A 267 6.16 6.34 6.59
C HIS A 267 6.22 6.56 5.09
N ALA A 268 5.13 6.18 4.40
CA ALA A 268 4.91 6.50 3.00
C ALA A 268 4.34 7.92 2.85
N GLN A 269 4.85 8.68 1.89
CA GLN A 269 4.37 10.03 1.60
C GLN A 269 3.05 9.98 0.79
N HIS A 270 2.31 11.08 0.79
CA HIS A 270 1.02 11.21 0.12
C HIS A 270 1.05 10.81 -1.36
N LEU A 271 -0.05 10.23 -1.81
CA LEU A 271 -0.40 10.15 -3.21
C LEU A 271 -1.39 11.29 -3.52
N LEU A 272 -1.02 12.15 -4.46
CA LEU A 272 -1.85 13.22 -5.00
C LEU A 272 -2.54 12.69 -6.27
N ALA A 273 -3.73 13.18 -6.56
CA ALA A 273 -4.42 12.95 -7.81
C ALA A 273 -4.57 14.30 -8.55
N ASP A 274 -4.02 14.37 -9.76
CA ASP A 274 -3.99 15.60 -10.57
C ASP A 274 -3.45 16.83 -9.80
N GLY A 275 -2.39 16.60 -9.00
CA GLY A 275 -1.70 17.64 -8.22
C GLY A 275 -2.36 18.00 -6.89
N ALA A 276 -3.52 17.45 -6.56
CA ALA A 276 -4.25 17.73 -5.33
C ALA A 276 -4.30 16.52 -4.38
N LYS A 277 -4.40 16.76 -3.08
CA LYS A 277 -4.67 15.67 -2.11
C LYS A 277 -6.04 15.07 -2.45
N MET A 278 -6.12 13.72 -2.45
CA MET A 278 -7.39 13.04 -2.65
C MET A 278 -8.38 13.38 -1.54
N ALA A 279 -9.52 13.94 -1.91
CA ALA A 279 -10.62 14.25 -1.01
C ALA A 279 -11.96 13.96 -1.67
N LYS A 280 -12.92 13.42 -0.91
CA LYS A 280 -14.27 13.13 -1.45
C LYS A 280 -14.96 14.39 -1.98
N SER A 281 -14.77 15.52 -1.31
CA SER A 281 -15.33 16.82 -1.70
C SER A 281 -14.85 17.31 -3.05
N SER A 282 -13.68 16.88 -3.51
CA SER A 282 -13.09 17.24 -4.81
C SER A 282 -13.33 16.19 -5.90
N GLY A 283 -13.97 15.06 -5.59
CA GLY A 283 -14.26 13.98 -6.56
C GLY A 283 -13.02 13.30 -7.14
N ASN A 284 -11.85 13.49 -6.54
CA ASN A 284 -10.56 12.99 -7.03
C ASN A 284 -10.04 11.77 -6.24
N VAL A 285 -10.93 11.03 -5.55
CA VAL A 285 -10.61 9.78 -4.86
C VAL A 285 -10.76 8.63 -5.83
N PHE A 286 -9.68 7.93 -6.11
CA PHE A 286 -9.68 6.76 -6.99
C PHE A 286 -9.55 5.47 -6.19
N LEU A 287 -10.40 4.48 -6.52
CA LEU A 287 -10.37 3.11 -6.01
C LEU A 287 -9.66 2.20 -7.00
N LEU A 288 -9.14 1.06 -6.52
CA LEU A 288 -8.54 0.07 -7.41
C LEU A 288 -9.56 -0.49 -8.41
N ASP A 289 -10.80 -0.74 -7.98
CA ASP A 289 -11.89 -1.19 -8.85
C ASP A 289 -12.18 -0.19 -9.99
N GLU A 290 -12.00 1.12 -9.76
CA GLU A 290 -12.16 2.12 -10.82
C GLU A 290 -11.05 2.02 -11.87
N LEU A 291 -9.78 1.78 -11.45
CA LEU A 291 -8.69 1.55 -12.40
C LEU A 291 -8.96 0.30 -13.25
N ILE A 292 -9.45 -0.78 -12.62
CA ILE A 292 -9.83 -2.02 -13.30
C ILE A 292 -10.98 -1.77 -14.26
N PHE A 293 -12.03 -1.06 -13.84
CA PHE A 293 -13.17 -0.71 -14.69
C PHE A 293 -12.74 0.06 -15.95
N ARG A 294 -11.72 0.93 -15.81
CA ARG A 294 -11.11 1.64 -16.94
C ARG A 294 -10.15 0.79 -17.78
N GLY A 295 -10.04 -0.50 -17.50
CA GLY A 295 -9.25 -1.48 -18.25
C GLY A 295 -7.76 -1.54 -17.89
N PHE A 296 -7.34 -1.00 -16.75
CA PHE A 296 -5.97 -1.12 -16.27
C PHE A 296 -5.78 -2.38 -15.41
N ALA A 297 -4.67 -3.08 -15.60
CA ALA A 297 -4.30 -4.18 -14.72
C ALA A 297 -3.91 -3.63 -13.33
N PRO A 298 -4.34 -4.27 -12.22
CA PRO A 298 -3.96 -3.83 -10.87
C PRO A 298 -2.45 -3.67 -10.68
N LEU A 299 -1.66 -4.60 -11.19
CA LEU A 299 -0.19 -4.57 -11.08
C LEU A 299 0.45 -3.42 -11.87
N SER A 300 -0.28 -2.76 -12.78
CA SER A 300 0.19 -1.51 -13.41
C SER A 300 0.26 -0.37 -12.39
N PHE A 301 -0.66 -0.34 -11.42
CA PHE A 301 -0.57 0.60 -10.30
C PHE A 301 0.59 0.27 -9.37
N ARG A 302 0.81 -1.02 -9.05
CA ARG A 302 2.00 -1.45 -8.29
C ARG A 302 3.29 -1.04 -9.01
N TYR A 303 3.38 -1.27 -10.33
CA TYR A 303 4.53 -0.82 -11.14
C TYR A 303 4.72 0.69 -11.10
N LEU A 304 3.62 1.47 -11.23
CA LEU A 304 3.67 2.93 -11.13
C LEU A 304 4.26 3.38 -9.80
N CYS A 305 3.87 2.74 -8.70
CA CYS A 305 4.41 3.05 -7.37
C CYS A 305 5.91 2.76 -7.23
N LEU A 306 6.48 1.82 -8.00
CA LEU A 306 7.93 1.55 -8.05
C LEU A 306 8.71 2.69 -8.71
N THR A 307 8.08 3.55 -9.51
CA THR A 307 8.76 4.64 -10.24
C THR A 307 9.11 5.83 -9.36
N ILE A 308 8.61 5.90 -8.12
CA ILE A 308 8.81 7.01 -7.20
C ILE A 308 9.16 6.47 -5.82
N ARG A 309 10.16 7.06 -5.16
CA ARG A 309 10.52 6.68 -3.79
C ARG A 309 9.32 6.81 -2.87
N TYR A 310 9.14 5.85 -1.94
CA TYR A 310 7.99 5.83 -1.02
C TYR A 310 7.90 7.12 -0.16
N ARG A 311 9.02 7.75 0.15
CA ARG A 311 9.11 9.00 0.93
C ARG A 311 8.83 10.27 0.13
N HIS A 312 8.64 10.18 -1.19
CA HIS A 312 8.31 11.34 -2.02
C HIS A 312 6.82 11.35 -2.35
N ARG A 313 6.25 12.56 -2.46
CA ARG A 313 4.89 12.73 -2.95
C ARG A 313 4.80 12.17 -4.37
N MET A 314 3.77 11.40 -4.61
CA MET A 314 3.48 10.83 -5.92
C MET A 314 2.26 11.54 -6.50
N ASN A 315 2.37 12.05 -7.72
CA ASN A 315 1.21 12.56 -8.45
C ASN A 315 0.68 11.48 -9.39
N PHE A 316 -0.49 10.96 -9.07
CA PHE A 316 -1.18 9.98 -9.89
C PHE A 316 -1.88 10.69 -11.06
N THR A 317 -1.70 10.18 -12.28
CA THR A 317 -2.47 10.52 -13.46
C THR A 317 -2.73 9.25 -14.28
N PHE A 318 -3.81 9.21 -15.05
CA PHE A 318 -4.06 8.09 -15.96
C PHE A 318 -3.00 7.98 -17.07
N THR A 319 -2.35 9.08 -17.43
CA THR A 319 -1.22 9.08 -18.37
C THR A 319 -0.01 8.34 -17.77
N SER A 320 0.34 8.61 -16.51
CA SER A 320 1.43 7.89 -15.84
C SER A 320 1.10 6.41 -15.62
N LEU A 321 -0.16 6.09 -15.29
CA LEU A 321 -0.60 4.70 -15.16
C LEU A 321 -0.53 3.95 -16.49
N LYS A 322 -0.91 4.58 -17.60
CA LYS A 322 -0.79 4.01 -18.96
C LYS A 322 0.67 3.74 -19.33
N ALA A 323 1.58 4.64 -18.96
CA ALA A 323 3.01 4.45 -19.19
C ALA A 323 3.56 3.26 -18.37
N ALA A 324 3.14 3.14 -17.11
CA ALA A 324 3.49 2.02 -16.24
C ALA A 324 2.96 0.67 -16.79
N GLU A 325 1.72 0.64 -17.24
CA GLU A 325 1.13 -0.55 -17.87
C GLU A 325 1.90 -0.97 -19.13
N LYS A 326 2.28 -0.01 -20.00
CA LYS A 326 3.10 -0.29 -21.17
C LYS A 326 4.46 -0.86 -20.79
N ALA A 327 5.11 -0.29 -19.77
CA ALA A 327 6.40 -0.78 -19.30
C ALA A 327 6.30 -2.21 -18.73
N LEU A 328 5.29 -2.49 -17.90
CA LEU A 328 5.04 -3.83 -17.36
C LEU A 328 4.74 -4.83 -18.49
N THR A 329 3.92 -4.45 -19.47
CA THR A 329 3.62 -5.28 -20.63
C THR A 329 4.90 -5.61 -21.41
N ASN A 330 5.79 -4.64 -21.61
CA ASN A 330 7.07 -4.85 -22.26
C ASN A 330 8.00 -5.80 -21.48
N LEU A 331 8.03 -5.72 -20.14
CA LEU A 331 8.78 -6.69 -19.33
C LEU A 331 8.22 -8.10 -19.48
N ARG A 332 6.90 -8.26 -19.35
CA ARG A 332 6.21 -9.56 -19.52
C ARG A 332 6.43 -10.16 -20.90
N HIS A 333 6.43 -9.31 -21.93
CA HIS A 333 6.72 -9.74 -23.28
C HIS A 333 8.16 -10.28 -23.43
N ARG A 334 9.16 -9.60 -22.85
CA ARG A 334 10.54 -10.09 -22.88
C ARG A 334 10.71 -11.41 -22.14
N ILE A 335 10.04 -11.56 -21.00
CA ILE A 335 10.04 -12.82 -20.23
C ILE A 335 9.46 -13.96 -21.09
N TRP A 336 8.34 -13.73 -21.75
CA TRP A 336 7.75 -14.70 -22.65
C TRP A 336 8.74 -15.20 -23.71
N VAL A 337 9.49 -14.27 -24.30
CA VAL A 337 10.53 -14.60 -25.28
C VAL A 337 11.64 -15.45 -24.67
N TRP A 338 12.15 -14.99 -23.53
CA TRP A 338 13.29 -15.64 -22.91
C TRP A 338 12.93 -17.01 -22.30
N LYS A 339 11.70 -17.22 -21.91
CA LYS A 339 11.20 -18.55 -21.51
C LYS A 339 11.22 -19.59 -22.65
N GLY A 340 11.14 -19.17 -23.89
CA GLY A 340 11.25 -20.03 -25.06
C GLY A 340 12.69 -20.39 -25.48
N LEU A 341 13.69 -19.77 -24.86
CA LEU A 341 15.09 -20.04 -25.21
C LEU A 341 15.61 -21.29 -24.47
N PRO A 342 16.57 -22.03 -25.07
CA PRO A 342 17.23 -23.16 -24.39
C PRO A 342 17.88 -22.72 -23.08
N PRO A 343 17.88 -23.56 -22.03
CA PRO A 343 18.53 -23.24 -20.76
C PRO A 343 20.04 -23.06 -20.94
N LEU A 344 20.66 -22.23 -20.08
CA LEU A 344 22.10 -22.11 -19.96
C LEU A 344 22.64 -23.14 -18.98
N ASP A 345 23.78 -23.74 -19.27
CA ASP A 345 24.48 -24.64 -18.32
C ASP A 345 24.94 -23.85 -17.08
N GLN A 346 25.38 -22.62 -17.27
CA GLN A 346 25.82 -21.72 -16.19
C GLN A 346 25.49 -20.27 -16.55
N LEU A 347 25.14 -19.47 -15.52
CA LEU A 347 24.96 -18.04 -15.71
C LEU A 347 26.32 -17.36 -15.92
N PRO A 348 26.40 -16.36 -16.83
CA PRO A 348 27.62 -15.56 -17.01
C PRO A 348 28.04 -14.85 -15.70
N PRO A 349 29.33 -14.70 -15.41
CA PRO A 349 29.81 -14.00 -14.20
C PRO A 349 29.28 -12.55 -14.07
N GLU A 350 29.04 -11.89 -15.18
CA GLU A 350 28.49 -10.52 -15.23
C GLU A 350 27.08 -10.41 -14.59
N THR A 351 26.38 -11.54 -14.45
CA THR A 351 25.09 -11.62 -13.74
C THR A 351 25.21 -11.15 -12.29
N ASP A 352 26.33 -11.43 -11.63
CA ASP A 352 26.53 -11.05 -10.23
C ASP A 352 26.70 -9.53 -10.06
N GLU A 353 27.30 -8.84 -11.04
CA GLU A 353 27.38 -7.38 -11.05
C GLU A 353 25.98 -6.74 -11.13
N TRP A 354 25.13 -7.24 -12.02
CA TRP A 354 23.75 -6.76 -12.14
C TRP A 354 22.92 -7.04 -10.89
N ARG A 355 23.07 -8.22 -10.31
CA ARG A 355 22.44 -8.58 -9.03
C ARG A 355 22.85 -7.60 -7.93
N GLN A 356 24.15 -7.33 -7.79
CA GLN A 356 24.68 -6.43 -6.78
C GLN A 356 24.15 -4.99 -6.96
N LYS A 357 24.13 -4.46 -8.19
CA LYS A 357 23.60 -3.12 -8.50
C LYS A 357 22.13 -3.00 -8.08
N PHE A 358 21.33 -4.00 -8.44
CA PHE A 358 19.91 -4.04 -8.10
C PHE A 358 19.68 -4.05 -6.57
N TRP A 359 20.29 -5.00 -5.88
CA TRP A 359 20.10 -5.14 -4.44
C TRP A 359 20.70 -3.96 -3.66
N SER A 360 21.77 -3.36 -4.13
CA SER A 360 22.30 -2.13 -3.52
C SER A 360 21.30 -0.98 -3.58
N ALA A 361 20.51 -0.85 -4.63
CA ALA A 361 19.45 0.14 -4.73
C ALA A 361 18.28 -0.18 -3.77
N VAL A 362 17.83 -1.45 -3.73
CA VAL A 362 16.77 -1.89 -2.83
C VAL A 362 17.16 -1.70 -1.36
N GLU A 363 18.37 -2.10 -1.00
CA GLU A 363 18.88 -1.99 0.37
C GLU A 363 19.13 -0.54 0.81
N ASN A 364 19.19 0.40 -0.11
CA ASN A 364 19.35 1.82 0.15
C ASN A 364 18.01 2.55 0.25
N ASP A 365 17.31 2.35 1.35
CA ASP A 365 16.05 3.04 1.65
C ASP A 365 14.96 2.76 0.61
N LEU A 366 14.91 1.51 0.11
CA LEU A 366 13.97 1.08 -0.93
C LEU A 366 13.98 2.04 -2.14
N ASP A 367 15.18 2.31 -2.71
CA ASP A 367 15.30 3.12 -3.91
C ASP A 367 14.78 2.36 -5.14
N MET A 368 13.45 2.13 -5.16
CA MET A 368 12.79 1.39 -6.24
C MET A 368 12.97 2.04 -7.61
N PRO A 369 12.97 3.38 -7.76
CA PRO A 369 13.32 4.00 -9.04
C PRO A 369 14.71 3.64 -9.56
N ALA A 370 15.72 3.62 -8.68
CA ALA A 370 17.07 3.20 -9.05
C ALA A 370 17.11 1.70 -9.39
N ALA A 371 16.42 0.85 -8.62
CA ALA A 371 16.30 -0.58 -8.92
C ALA A 371 15.64 -0.81 -10.29
N LEU A 372 14.56 -0.09 -10.63
CA LEU A 372 13.93 -0.14 -11.95
C LEU A 372 14.87 0.31 -13.07
N ALA A 373 15.66 1.37 -12.86
CA ALA A 373 16.64 1.82 -13.84
C ALA A 373 17.68 0.73 -14.11
N GLN A 374 18.24 0.10 -13.05
CA GLN A 374 19.16 -1.04 -13.18
C GLN A 374 18.51 -2.22 -13.90
N THR A 375 17.23 -2.50 -13.63
CA THR A 375 16.49 -3.56 -14.33
C THR A 375 16.41 -3.27 -15.83
N TRP A 376 16.03 -2.07 -16.24
CA TRP A 376 15.96 -1.72 -17.66
C TRP A 376 17.33 -1.68 -18.35
N ASP A 377 18.39 -1.28 -17.65
CA ASP A 377 19.76 -1.34 -18.17
C ASP A 377 20.20 -2.80 -18.36
N MET A 378 19.92 -3.67 -17.40
CA MET A 378 20.15 -5.11 -17.50
C MET A 378 19.37 -5.71 -18.70
N VAL A 379 18.09 -5.37 -18.86
CA VAL A 379 17.27 -5.83 -19.99
C VAL A 379 17.87 -5.41 -21.35
N ARG A 380 18.45 -4.22 -21.44
CA ARG A 380 19.09 -3.71 -22.66
C ARG A 380 20.54 -4.18 -22.87
N SER A 381 21.16 -4.78 -21.85
CA SER A 381 22.56 -5.24 -21.92
C SER A 381 22.78 -6.36 -22.94
N SER A 382 24.03 -6.75 -23.12
CA SER A 382 24.45 -7.87 -23.98
C SER A 382 24.31 -9.25 -23.33
N LEU A 383 23.81 -9.35 -22.08
CA LEU A 383 23.60 -10.63 -21.42
C LEU A 383 22.67 -11.54 -22.24
N PRO A 384 22.89 -12.88 -22.21
CA PRO A 384 21.95 -13.83 -22.79
C PRO A 384 20.53 -13.69 -22.18
N GLY A 385 19.49 -13.98 -22.99
CA GLY A 385 18.09 -13.86 -22.57
C GLY A 385 17.76 -14.67 -21.32
N GLN A 386 18.32 -15.88 -21.19
CA GLN A 386 18.09 -16.75 -20.03
C GLN A 386 18.73 -16.16 -18.75
N ALA A 387 19.89 -15.53 -18.85
CA ALA A 387 20.50 -14.84 -17.72
C ALA A 387 19.67 -13.63 -17.28
N LYS A 388 19.15 -12.88 -18.26
CA LYS A 388 18.20 -11.78 -18.00
C LYS A 388 16.91 -12.29 -17.35
N LEU A 389 16.38 -13.41 -17.82
CA LEU A 389 15.21 -14.06 -17.23
C LEU A 389 15.45 -14.41 -15.76
N ALA A 390 16.57 -15.09 -15.47
CA ALA A 390 16.93 -15.48 -14.10
C ALA A 390 17.00 -14.28 -13.17
N LEU A 391 17.70 -13.20 -13.58
CA LEU A 391 17.79 -11.95 -12.82
C LEU A 391 16.41 -11.28 -12.63
N LEU A 392 15.60 -11.22 -13.68
CA LEU A 392 14.32 -10.54 -13.61
C LEU A 392 13.32 -11.27 -12.70
N LEU A 393 13.32 -12.60 -12.70
CA LEU A 393 12.52 -13.41 -11.77
C LEU A 393 13.02 -13.27 -10.32
N GLU A 394 14.35 -13.17 -10.12
CA GLU A 394 14.92 -12.85 -8.81
C GLU A 394 14.46 -11.46 -8.32
N TYR A 395 14.51 -10.44 -9.18
CA TYR A 395 14.07 -9.07 -8.86
C TYR A 395 12.56 -9.00 -8.57
N ASP A 396 11.76 -9.87 -9.19
CA ASP A 396 10.33 -9.92 -8.96
C ASP A 396 9.97 -10.37 -7.54
N SER A 397 10.88 -11.04 -6.83
CA SER A 397 10.71 -11.34 -5.40
C SER A 397 10.45 -10.07 -4.57
N ILE A 398 11.00 -8.92 -5.01
CA ILE A 398 10.76 -7.59 -4.44
C ILE A 398 9.64 -6.86 -5.17
N TYR A 399 9.65 -6.84 -6.50
CA TYR A 399 8.68 -6.08 -7.27
C TYR A 399 7.26 -6.60 -7.06
N GLY A 400 7.07 -7.92 -7.00
CA GLY A 400 5.77 -8.57 -6.85
C GLY A 400 4.85 -8.27 -8.03
N LEU A 401 5.37 -8.33 -9.25
CA LEU A 401 4.65 -8.04 -10.50
C LEU A 401 4.14 -9.31 -11.19
N ASP A 402 4.24 -10.48 -10.52
CA ASP A 402 3.85 -11.80 -11.04
C ASP A 402 4.48 -12.09 -12.41
N LEU A 403 5.78 -11.81 -12.52
CA LEU A 403 6.50 -11.98 -13.77
C LEU A 403 6.73 -13.45 -14.15
N ASP A 404 6.73 -14.34 -13.18
CA ASP A 404 6.78 -15.79 -13.38
C ASP A 404 5.50 -16.36 -13.97
N GLN A 405 4.34 -15.70 -13.78
CA GLN A 405 3.03 -16.10 -14.30
C GLN A 405 2.82 -15.79 -15.79
N VAL A 406 3.84 -15.24 -16.47
CA VAL A 406 3.76 -15.00 -17.91
C VAL A 406 3.60 -16.32 -18.66
N PRO A 407 2.54 -16.51 -19.48
CA PRO A 407 2.33 -17.74 -20.24
C PRO A 407 3.51 -18.03 -21.16
N VAL A 408 3.85 -19.29 -21.33
CA VAL A 408 4.94 -19.71 -22.23
C VAL A 408 4.50 -19.63 -23.69
N GLU A 409 3.24 -19.93 -23.99
CA GLU A 409 2.68 -19.91 -25.33
C GLU A 409 1.30 -19.25 -25.39
N TYR A 410 1.07 -18.53 -26.47
CA TYR A 410 -0.26 -18.08 -26.84
C TYR A 410 -0.70 -18.86 -28.08
N ALA A 411 -1.87 -19.46 -28.00
CA ALA A 411 -2.49 -20.05 -29.18
C ALA A 411 -2.93 -18.91 -30.13
N VAL A 412 -2.30 -18.84 -31.30
CA VAL A 412 -2.65 -17.91 -32.36
C VAL A 412 -3.36 -18.71 -33.46
N PRO A 413 -4.61 -18.34 -33.83
CA PRO A 413 -5.30 -19.00 -34.92
C PRO A 413 -4.50 -18.92 -36.24
N GLU A 414 -4.49 -19.99 -37.00
CA GLU A 414 -3.71 -20.06 -38.23
C GLU A 414 -4.01 -18.92 -39.23
N PRO A 415 -5.24 -18.42 -39.38
CA PRO A 415 -5.51 -17.28 -40.27
C PRO A 415 -4.82 -15.99 -39.79
N VAL A 416 -4.74 -15.80 -38.48
CA VAL A 416 -4.07 -14.63 -37.88
C VAL A 416 -2.55 -14.73 -38.04
N ALA A 417 -1.98 -15.91 -37.83
CA ALA A 417 -0.56 -16.18 -38.04
C ALA A 417 -0.17 -15.96 -39.54
N ALA A 418 -1.00 -16.41 -40.46
CA ALA A 418 -0.82 -16.16 -41.91
C ALA A 418 -0.83 -14.66 -42.24
N SER A 419 -1.76 -13.89 -41.66
CA SER A 419 -1.82 -12.42 -41.83
C SER A 419 -0.56 -11.72 -41.30
N VAL A 420 0.05 -12.22 -40.18
CA VAL A 420 1.32 -11.69 -39.68
C VAL A 420 2.46 -11.95 -40.66
N GLY A 421 2.57 -13.17 -41.21
CA GLY A 421 3.56 -13.51 -42.21
C GLY A 421 3.41 -12.66 -43.50
N GLN A 422 2.21 -12.51 -44.00
CA GLN A 422 1.91 -11.67 -45.19
C GLN A 422 2.28 -10.21 -44.94
N ARG A 423 1.95 -9.67 -43.75
CA ARG A 423 2.34 -8.31 -43.37
C ARG A 423 3.87 -8.14 -43.32
N GLY A 424 4.60 -9.16 -42.84
CA GLY A 424 6.06 -9.16 -42.89
C GLY A 424 6.63 -9.02 -44.27
N SER A 425 6.10 -9.76 -45.23
CA SER A 425 6.47 -9.66 -46.68
C SER A 425 6.18 -8.28 -47.23
N LEU A 426 4.98 -7.73 -47.01
CA LEU A 426 4.60 -6.38 -47.50
C LEU A 426 5.54 -5.29 -46.95
N ARG A 427 6.00 -5.41 -45.72
CA ARG A 427 6.98 -4.45 -45.15
C ARG A 427 8.37 -4.57 -45.79
N GLN A 428 8.78 -5.78 -46.18
CA GLN A 428 10.02 -6.00 -46.94
C GLN A 428 9.92 -5.37 -48.33
N ASP A 429 8.75 -5.42 -48.93
CA ASP A 429 8.43 -4.82 -50.21
C ASP A 429 8.11 -3.32 -50.14
N ALA A 430 8.24 -2.71 -48.97
CA ALA A 430 7.93 -1.30 -48.67
C ALA A 430 6.47 -0.88 -48.91
N ASP A 431 5.54 -1.83 -48.99
CA ASP A 431 4.09 -1.56 -49.06
C ASP A 431 3.53 -1.39 -47.63
N TYR A 432 3.81 -0.24 -47.05
CA TYR A 432 3.36 0.06 -45.70
C TYR A 432 1.85 0.25 -45.58
N THR A 433 1.16 0.66 -46.66
CA THR A 433 -0.29 0.86 -46.66
C THR A 433 -1.02 -0.47 -46.50
N ALA A 434 -0.65 -1.48 -47.28
CA ALA A 434 -1.22 -2.81 -47.17
C ALA A 434 -0.82 -3.49 -45.85
N ALA A 435 0.43 -3.27 -45.37
CA ALA A 435 0.89 -3.78 -44.08
C ALA A 435 0.10 -3.19 -42.90
N ASP A 436 -0.26 -1.91 -42.94
CA ASP A 436 -1.05 -1.25 -41.89
C ASP A 436 -2.53 -1.69 -41.93
N ALA A 437 -3.08 -1.97 -43.12
CA ALA A 437 -4.41 -2.56 -43.24
C ALA A 437 -4.50 -3.96 -42.59
N LEU A 438 -3.50 -4.82 -42.83
CA LEU A 438 -3.41 -6.12 -42.15
C LEU A 438 -3.22 -5.99 -40.64
N ARG A 439 -2.45 -5.00 -40.20
CA ARG A 439 -2.32 -4.71 -38.74
C ARG A 439 -3.64 -4.34 -38.10
N ALA A 440 -4.44 -3.50 -38.78
CA ALA A 440 -5.76 -3.12 -38.31
C ALA A 440 -6.72 -4.32 -38.24
N ASP A 441 -6.65 -5.21 -39.23
CA ASP A 441 -7.44 -6.45 -39.26
C ASP A 441 -7.06 -7.39 -38.09
N ILE A 442 -5.77 -7.65 -37.88
CA ILE A 442 -5.26 -8.44 -36.74
C ILE A 442 -5.74 -7.85 -35.43
N LEU A 443 -5.67 -6.52 -35.28
CA LEU A 443 -6.14 -5.81 -34.11
C LEU A 443 -7.64 -6.00 -33.87
N SER A 444 -8.44 -5.97 -34.93
CA SER A 444 -9.91 -6.17 -34.90
C SER A 444 -10.28 -7.59 -34.45
N GLN A 445 -9.46 -8.57 -34.79
CA GLN A 445 -9.62 -9.98 -34.42
C GLN A 445 -9.20 -10.25 -32.95
N GLY A 446 -8.83 -9.21 -32.18
CA GLY A 446 -8.50 -9.33 -30.75
C GLY A 446 -7.04 -9.67 -30.48
N PHE A 447 -6.14 -9.44 -31.43
CA PHE A 447 -4.70 -9.65 -31.26
C PHE A 447 -3.93 -8.34 -31.33
N LEU A 448 -2.84 -8.26 -30.58
CA LEU A 448 -1.87 -7.18 -30.64
C LEU A 448 -0.62 -7.64 -31.38
N LEU A 449 -0.16 -6.80 -32.29
CA LEU A 449 1.07 -7.03 -33.05
C LEU A 449 2.13 -6.02 -32.59
N GLU A 450 3.28 -6.52 -32.18
CA GLU A 450 4.43 -5.72 -31.78
C GLU A 450 5.59 -5.98 -32.76
N ASP A 451 6.06 -4.92 -33.41
CA ASP A 451 7.24 -4.99 -34.26
C ASP A 451 8.50 -4.91 -33.39
N THR A 452 9.40 -5.88 -33.49
CA THR A 452 10.71 -5.87 -32.87
C THR A 452 11.80 -5.76 -33.94
N LEU A 453 13.05 -5.63 -33.54
CA LEU A 453 14.18 -5.59 -34.48
C LEU A 453 14.38 -6.92 -35.22
N GLU A 454 13.90 -8.03 -34.67
CA GLU A 454 14.13 -9.36 -35.21
C GLU A 454 12.89 -9.90 -35.92
N GLU A 455 11.70 -9.68 -35.36
CA GLU A 455 10.45 -10.23 -35.91
C GLU A 455 9.21 -9.46 -35.42
N ALA A 456 8.09 -9.64 -36.11
CA ALA A 456 6.80 -9.18 -35.63
C ALA A 456 6.22 -10.23 -34.68
N ARG A 457 5.80 -9.80 -33.49
CA ARG A 457 5.24 -10.67 -32.43
C ARG A 457 3.77 -10.42 -32.28
N ILE A 458 3.06 -11.49 -32.01
CA ILE A 458 1.61 -11.47 -31.86
C ILE A 458 1.20 -12.09 -30.54
N ARG A 459 0.26 -11.46 -29.86
CA ARG A 459 -0.42 -12.03 -28.69
C ARG A 459 -1.89 -11.64 -28.67
N PRO A 460 -2.76 -12.45 -28.04
CA PRO A 460 -4.12 -12.02 -27.80
C PRO A 460 -4.16 -10.78 -26.90
N LYS A 461 -5.12 -9.90 -27.13
CA LYS A 461 -5.47 -8.84 -26.18
C LYS A 461 -5.96 -9.47 -24.89
N THR A 462 -5.49 -8.96 -23.77
CA THR A 462 -6.04 -9.35 -22.46
C THR A 462 -7.50 -8.89 -22.33
N PRO A 463 -8.31 -9.53 -21.48
CA PRO A 463 -9.67 -9.05 -21.21
C PRO A 463 -9.72 -7.58 -20.78
N LEU A 464 -8.71 -7.12 -20.03
CA LEU A 464 -8.60 -5.73 -19.59
C LEU A 464 -8.30 -4.75 -20.72
N GLU A 465 -7.46 -5.14 -21.68
CA GLU A 465 -7.20 -4.33 -22.89
C GLU A 465 -8.44 -4.22 -23.78
N GLN A 466 -9.20 -5.30 -23.91
CA GLN A 466 -10.48 -5.30 -24.63
C GLN A 466 -11.53 -4.43 -23.93
N GLN A 467 -11.59 -4.47 -22.61
CA GLN A 467 -12.50 -3.63 -21.84
C GLN A 467 -12.16 -2.15 -21.94
N ARG A 468 -10.86 -1.80 -21.92
CA ARG A 468 -10.39 -0.42 -22.08
C ARG A 468 -10.75 0.17 -23.43
N GLU A 469 -10.64 -0.59 -24.51
CA GLU A 469 -11.03 -0.15 -25.84
C GLU A 469 -12.55 0.13 -25.94
N ARG A 470 -13.36 -0.75 -25.35
CA ARG A 470 -14.81 -0.54 -25.25
C ARG A 470 -15.15 0.72 -24.46
N TRP A 471 -14.42 0.98 -23.37
CA TRP A 471 -14.64 2.17 -22.55
C TRP A 471 -14.23 3.46 -23.29
N ALA A 472 -13.11 3.47 -23.99
CA ALA A 472 -12.66 4.60 -24.82
C ALA A 472 -13.65 4.94 -25.92
N SER A 473 -14.28 3.94 -26.56
CA SER A 473 -15.30 4.16 -27.59
C SER A 473 -16.59 4.78 -27.04
N VAL A 474 -16.97 4.43 -25.80
CA VAL A 474 -18.16 4.99 -25.14
C VAL A 474 -17.91 6.44 -24.68
N SER A 475 -16.67 6.75 -24.23
CA SER A 475 -16.32 8.11 -23.79
C SER A 475 -16.26 9.10 -24.94
N SER A 476 -15.72 8.68 -26.10
CA SER A 476 -15.66 9.52 -27.29
C SER A 476 -17.02 9.79 -27.92
N SER A 477 -18.01 8.92 -27.70
CA SER A 477 -19.38 9.15 -28.15
C SER A 477 -20.18 10.10 -27.25
N ARG A 478 -19.73 10.35 -26.03
CA ARG A 478 -20.36 11.31 -25.08
C ARG A 478 -19.80 12.73 -25.15
N GLU A 479 -18.65 12.93 -25.80
CA GLU A 479 -18.09 14.29 -26.05
C GLU A 479 -18.66 14.92 -27.34
N VAL A 480 -19.52 14.22 -28.06
CA VAL A 480 -20.13 14.66 -29.34
C VAL A 480 -21.63 15.00 -29.17
N GLU A 481 -22.23 14.78 -27.99
CA GLU A 481 -23.56 15.26 -27.61
C GLU A 481 -23.45 16.42 -26.60
#